data_88cdb1a83d2cdf0ea938d08aa70c5f06
#
_entry.id   88cdb1a83d2cdf0ea938d08aa70c5f06
#
_cell.length_a   1.000
_cell.length_b   1.000
_cell.length_c   1.000
_cell.angle_alpha   90.00
_cell.angle_beta   90.00
_cell.angle_gamma   90.00
#
_symmetry.space_group_name_H-M   'P 1'
#
loop_
_entity.id
_entity.type
_entity.pdbx_description
1 polymer ?
#
loop_
_entity_poly.entity_id
_entity_poly.type
_entity_poly.pdbx_seq_one_letter_code
_entity_poly.pdbx_strand_id
1 'polypeptide(L)'
;ARIHTVGRRGDFSTMATLDRSLAQGIASWIEKHSARDVIEIGAGSGQLARDILTSLGWWKRLRLRYHIVEVSTPLREAQKKLLRGGRVTWHESLPTALDQLGGRAHIFSNELVDAFPCRVFERTDTDWQELHVRIEGGRCHEILNPCTIPESTVFHQPFQAGQRLEVHESYRDWLRDWAPKWKSGAMLTIDYGDTMPALYHRRPAGSLRGYAAHQVLTGTDIYQAPGRCDLTADVNFSDLETWGDQQGWRCLSHSTLADFLAPNLPTRFQTAAEAFRVLEQSLGRE
;
A
#
# COMPACT_ATOMS: atom_id res chain seq x y z
N ALA A 1 -4.89 13.83 8.42
CA ALA A 1 -4.68 14.83 7.36
C ALA A 1 -5.93 14.92 6.50
N ARG A 2 -6.37 16.13 6.10
CA ARG A 2 -7.46 16.29 5.13
C ARG A 2 -6.84 16.27 3.75
N ILE A 3 -6.74 15.09 3.14
CA ILE A 3 -6.35 14.97 1.72
C ILE A 3 -7.49 15.59 0.90
N HIS A 4 -7.26 16.74 0.29
CA HIS A 4 -8.25 17.43 -0.53
C HIS A 4 -8.10 17.12 -2.03
N THR A 5 -6.92 16.70 -2.47
CA THR A 5 -6.63 16.38 -3.88
C THR A 5 -5.57 15.28 -3.99
N VAL A 6 -5.92 14.22 -4.71
CA VAL A 6 -5.01 13.14 -5.12
C VAL A 6 -4.96 13.13 -6.65
N GLY A 7 -3.80 12.86 -7.25
CA GLY A 7 -3.62 12.77 -8.70
C GLY A 7 -2.84 13.95 -9.31
N ARG A 8 -2.87 14.11 -10.66
CA ARG A 8 -2.05 15.07 -11.43
C ARG A 8 -2.03 16.52 -10.91
N ARG A 9 -2.97 16.93 -10.07
CA ARG A 9 -3.07 18.27 -9.46
C ARG A 9 -2.83 18.24 -7.94
N GLY A 10 -2.58 17.07 -7.36
CA GLY A 10 -2.19 16.90 -5.96
C GLY A 10 -0.67 16.89 -5.81
N ASP A 11 -0.20 16.89 -4.57
CA ASP A 11 1.24 16.84 -4.26
C ASP A 11 1.86 15.49 -4.63
N PHE A 12 1.05 14.46 -4.84
CA PHE A 12 1.45 13.10 -5.14
C PHE A 12 0.92 12.65 -6.51
N SER A 13 1.82 12.26 -7.42
CA SER A 13 1.49 11.69 -8.73
C SER A 13 1.79 10.19 -8.70
N THR A 14 0.76 9.36 -8.61
CA THR A 14 0.87 7.91 -8.57
C THR A 14 1.03 7.29 -9.97
N MET A 15 1.56 6.06 -10.07
CA MET A 15 1.59 5.30 -11.32
C MET A 15 0.19 5.14 -11.93
N ALA A 16 -0.84 5.00 -11.09
CA ALA A 16 -2.23 4.91 -11.54
C ALA A 16 -2.72 6.15 -12.30
N THR A 17 -2.10 7.32 -12.06
CA THR A 17 -2.45 8.58 -12.75
C THR A 17 -1.60 8.85 -13.99
N LEU A 18 -0.48 8.16 -14.15
CA LEU A 18 0.47 8.36 -15.24
C LEU A 18 0.19 7.48 -16.45
N ASP A 19 -0.26 6.24 -16.25
CA ASP A 19 -0.47 5.28 -17.34
C ASP A 19 -1.62 4.32 -17.07
N ARG A 20 -2.28 3.86 -18.16
CA ARG A 20 -3.35 2.86 -18.10
C ARG A 20 -2.83 1.43 -17.95
N SER A 21 -1.53 1.18 -18.05
CA SER A 21 -0.95 -0.16 -17.99
C SER A 21 -1.27 -0.84 -16.67
N LEU A 22 -1.24 -0.10 -15.54
CA LEU A 22 -1.63 -0.63 -14.24
C LEU A 22 -3.10 -1.12 -14.24
N ALA A 23 -4.00 -0.31 -14.78
CA ALA A 23 -5.41 -0.67 -14.89
C ALA A 23 -5.62 -1.92 -15.77
N GLN A 24 -4.86 -2.05 -16.86
CA GLN A 24 -4.90 -3.24 -17.74
C GLN A 24 -4.35 -4.48 -17.04
N GLY A 25 -3.24 -4.35 -16.28
CA GLY A 25 -2.67 -5.44 -15.50
C GLY A 25 -3.67 -5.96 -14.45
N ILE A 26 -4.28 -5.05 -13.69
CA ILE A 26 -5.30 -5.42 -12.69
C ILE A 26 -6.56 -6.01 -13.36
N ALA A 27 -7.00 -5.46 -14.50
CA ALA A 27 -8.12 -6.02 -15.26
C ALA A 27 -7.83 -7.46 -15.72
N SER A 28 -6.60 -7.72 -16.21
CA SER A 28 -6.16 -9.07 -16.58
C SER A 28 -6.14 -10.02 -15.39
N TRP A 29 -5.69 -9.55 -14.22
CA TRP A 29 -5.73 -10.31 -12.97
C TRP A 29 -7.17 -10.64 -12.55
N ILE A 30 -8.10 -9.69 -12.64
CA ILE A 30 -9.54 -9.90 -12.39
C ILE A 30 -10.11 -10.97 -13.34
N GLU A 31 -9.73 -10.94 -14.61
CA GLU A 31 -10.18 -11.91 -15.62
C GLU A 31 -9.60 -13.31 -15.37
N LYS A 32 -8.28 -13.41 -15.07
CA LYS A 32 -7.58 -14.65 -14.72
C LYS A 32 -8.30 -15.40 -13.58
N HIS A 33 -8.71 -14.68 -12.54
CA HIS A 33 -9.41 -15.27 -11.40
C HIS A 33 -10.90 -15.45 -11.59
N SER A 34 -11.45 -15.06 -12.74
CA SER A 34 -12.91 -15.07 -12.96
C SER A 34 -13.69 -14.39 -11.83
N ALA A 35 -13.09 -13.36 -11.20
CA ALA A 35 -13.62 -12.68 -10.04
C ALA A 35 -15.00 -12.07 -10.32
N ARG A 36 -15.95 -12.25 -9.39
CA ARG A 36 -17.28 -11.63 -9.43
C ARG A 36 -17.37 -10.41 -8.55
N ASP A 37 -16.78 -10.50 -7.36
CA ASP A 37 -16.70 -9.42 -6.38
C ASP A 37 -15.25 -9.02 -6.23
N VAL A 38 -14.98 -7.76 -6.52
CA VAL A 38 -13.65 -7.16 -6.40
C VAL A 38 -13.74 -5.96 -5.47
N ILE A 39 -12.86 -5.92 -4.47
CA ILE A 39 -12.74 -4.81 -3.52
C ILE A 39 -11.43 -4.08 -3.80
N GLU A 40 -11.51 -2.81 -4.11
CA GLU A 40 -10.39 -1.87 -4.12
C GLU A 40 -10.33 -1.15 -2.78
N ILE A 41 -9.16 -1.15 -2.13
CA ILE A 41 -8.94 -0.43 -0.88
C ILE A 41 -8.17 0.85 -1.17
N GLY A 42 -8.72 2.00 -0.75
CA GLY A 42 -8.04 3.28 -0.92
C GLY A 42 -8.01 3.78 -2.36
N ALA A 43 -9.16 3.84 -3.04
CA ALA A 43 -9.24 4.19 -4.46
C ALA A 43 -8.82 5.63 -4.81
N GLY A 44 -8.46 6.46 -3.83
CA GLY A 44 -8.00 7.83 -4.02
C GLY A 44 -8.96 8.67 -4.86
N SER A 45 -8.54 9.14 -6.03
CA SER A 45 -9.39 9.90 -6.95
C SER A 45 -10.47 9.05 -7.64
N GLY A 46 -10.38 7.71 -7.60
CA GLY A 46 -11.23 6.78 -8.34
C GLY A 46 -10.83 6.62 -9.82
N GLN A 47 -9.73 7.23 -10.23
CA GLN A 47 -9.27 7.17 -11.63
C GLN A 47 -8.86 5.74 -12.01
N LEU A 48 -8.14 5.04 -11.13
CA LEU A 48 -7.72 3.65 -11.34
C LEU A 48 -8.96 2.74 -11.50
N ALA A 49 -9.95 2.86 -10.60
CA ALA A 49 -11.22 2.13 -10.71
C ALA A 49 -11.89 2.34 -12.07
N ARG A 50 -11.96 3.59 -12.54
CA ARG A 50 -12.55 3.92 -13.85
C ARG A 50 -11.78 3.26 -14.98
N ASP A 51 -10.46 3.32 -14.94
CA ASP A 51 -9.62 2.79 -16.01
C ASP A 51 -9.62 1.25 -16.01
N ILE A 52 -9.68 0.59 -14.86
CA ILE A 52 -9.91 -0.86 -14.74
C ILE A 52 -11.26 -1.24 -15.37
N LEU A 53 -12.34 -0.58 -14.95
CA LEU A 53 -13.69 -0.88 -15.46
C LEU A 53 -13.82 -0.64 -16.97
N THR A 54 -13.06 0.30 -17.54
CA THR A 54 -13.05 0.52 -19.00
C THR A 54 -12.15 -0.45 -19.74
N SER A 55 -11.14 -1.04 -19.09
CA SER A 55 -10.24 -2.05 -19.67
C SER A 55 -10.87 -3.44 -19.72
N LEU A 56 -11.84 -3.73 -18.86
CA LEU A 56 -12.56 -4.99 -18.86
C LEU A 56 -13.49 -5.12 -20.07
N GLY A 57 -13.53 -6.32 -20.67
CA GLY A 57 -14.50 -6.67 -21.70
C GLY A 57 -15.94 -6.49 -21.21
N TRP A 58 -16.85 -6.11 -22.12
CA TRP A 58 -18.23 -5.73 -21.77
C TRP A 58 -19.00 -6.83 -21.01
N TRP A 59 -18.83 -8.09 -21.38
CA TRP A 59 -19.45 -9.23 -20.68
C TRP A 59 -18.97 -9.37 -19.25
N LYS A 60 -17.65 -9.19 -19.00
CA LYS A 60 -17.08 -9.24 -17.67
C LYS A 60 -17.56 -8.06 -16.82
N ARG A 61 -17.55 -6.87 -17.40
CA ARG A 61 -18.04 -5.65 -16.73
C ARG A 61 -19.51 -5.77 -16.32
N LEU A 62 -20.37 -6.45 -17.10
CA LEU A 62 -21.78 -6.68 -16.73
C LEU A 62 -21.95 -7.61 -15.53
N ARG A 63 -21.02 -8.54 -15.30
CA ARG A 63 -21.08 -9.55 -14.23
C ARG A 63 -20.30 -9.15 -12.99
N LEU A 64 -19.35 -8.21 -13.11
CA LEU A 64 -18.52 -7.74 -12.03
C LEU A 64 -19.33 -6.84 -11.09
N ARG A 65 -19.20 -7.08 -9.79
CA ARG A 65 -19.57 -6.15 -8.72
C ARG A 65 -18.29 -5.54 -8.19
N TYR A 66 -18.14 -4.24 -8.37
CA TYR A 66 -16.95 -3.53 -7.95
C TYR A 66 -17.24 -2.80 -6.65
N HIS A 67 -16.40 -3.02 -5.66
CA HIS A 67 -16.53 -2.45 -4.32
C HIS A 67 -15.34 -1.56 -4.04
N ILE A 68 -15.57 -0.42 -3.42
CA ILE A 68 -14.53 0.51 -2.97
C ILE A 68 -14.64 0.66 -1.47
N VAL A 69 -13.54 0.42 -0.76
CA VAL A 69 -13.38 0.77 0.64
C VAL A 69 -12.66 2.12 0.71
N GLU A 70 -13.36 3.15 1.17
CA GLU A 70 -12.83 4.52 1.25
C GLU A 70 -13.33 5.19 2.54
N VAL A 71 -12.41 5.60 3.40
CA VAL A 71 -12.72 6.24 4.69
C VAL A 71 -12.98 7.73 4.56
N SER A 72 -12.43 8.37 3.51
CA SER A 72 -12.58 9.80 3.27
C SER A 72 -13.91 10.13 2.59
N THR A 73 -14.82 10.79 3.30
CA THR A 73 -16.11 11.23 2.72
C THR A 73 -15.94 12.14 1.48
N PRO A 74 -15.00 13.12 1.46
CA PRO A 74 -14.78 13.92 0.26
C PRO A 74 -14.33 13.10 -0.95
N LEU A 75 -13.43 12.13 -0.75
CA LEU A 75 -12.98 11.24 -1.83
C LEU A 75 -14.11 10.34 -2.32
N ARG A 76 -14.90 9.76 -1.42
CA ARG A 76 -16.09 8.98 -1.79
C ARG A 76 -17.05 9.76 -2.69
N GLU A 77 -17.33 10.99 -2.36
CA GLU A 77 -18.23 11.83 -3.18
C GLU A 77 -17.61 12.15 -4.56
N ALA A 78 -16.31 12.37 -4.64
CA ALA A 78 -15.62 12.56 -5.91
C ALA A 78 -15.66 11.27 -6.75
N GLN A 79 -15.39 10.12 -6.14
CA GLN A 79 -15.47 8.79 -6.77
C GLN A 79 -16.87 8.49 -7.29
N LYS A 80 -17.93 8.75 -6.51
CA LYS A 80 -19.32 8.59 -6.96
C LYS A 80 -19.66 9.44 -8.18
N LYS A 81 -19.13 10.68 -8.26
CA LYS A 81 -19.30 11.54 -9.43
C LYS A 81 -18.57 10.99 -10.65
N LEU A 82 -17.34 10.46 -10.47
CA LEU A 82 -16.51 9.94 -11.55
C LEU A 82 -17.04 8.62 -12.11
N LEU A 83 -17.56 7.73 -11.24
CA LEU A 83 -17.97 6.37 -11.55
C LEU A 83 -19.49 6.22 -11.78
N ARG A 84 -20.16 7.30 -12.14
CA ARG A 84 -21.61 7.31 -12.43
C ARG A 84 -21.98 6.27 -13.49
N GLY A 85 -23.06 5.51 -13.24
CA GLY A 85 -23.59 4.52 -14.16
C GLY A 85 -22.86 3.15 -14.10
N GLY A 86 -21.87 2.99 -13.24
CA GLY A 86 -21.21 1.70 -12.95
C GLY A 86 -21.91 0.93 -11.82
N ARG A 87 -21.66 -0.39 -11.76
CA ARG A 87 -22.06 -1.23 -10.62
C ARG A 87 -21.00 -1.15 -9.53
N VAL A 88 -20.83 0.03 -8.93
CA VAL A 88 -19.85 0.28 -7.88
C VAL A 88 -20.58 0.50 -6.56
N THR A 89 -20.12 -0.18 -5.52
CA THR A 89 -20.63 -0.05 -4.15
C THR A 89 -19.52 0.48 -3.25
N TRP A 90 -19.83 1.43 -2.37
CA TRP A 90 -18.86 2.00 -1.42
C TRP A 90 -19.10 1.48 -0.02
N HIS A 91 -18.01 1.21 0.67
CA HIS A 91 -17.99 0.76 2.06
C HIS A 91 -17.06 1.65 2.89
N GLU A 92 -17.36 1.79 4.17
CA GLU A 92 -16.55 2.58 5.11
C GLU A 92 -15.37 1.79 5.67
N SER A 93 -15.47 0.45 5.61
CA SER A 93 -14.40 -0.43 6.09
C SER A 93 -14.39 -1.76 5.33
N LEU A 94 -13.24 -2.41 5.30
CA LEU A 94 -13.09 -3.73 4.70
C LEU A 94 -13.89 -4.81 5.44
N PRO A 95 -13.94 -4.85 6.80
CA PRO A 95 -14.82 -5.77 7.52
C PRO A 95 -16.28 -5.68 7.08
N THR A 96 -16.81 -4.46 6.93
CA THR A 96 -18.20 -4.25 6.48
C THR A 96 -18.42 -4.75 5.06
N ALA A 97 -17.48 -4.53 4.15
CA ALA A 97 -17.55 -5.04 2.79
C ALA A 97 -17.57 -6.59 2.78
N LEU A 98 -16.66 -7.21 3.52
CA LEU A 98 -16.56 -8.67 3.62
C LEU A 98 -17.81 -9.31 4.23
N ASP A 99 -18.38 -8.71 5.29
CA ASP A 99 -19.61 -9.20 5.90
C ASP A 99 -20.76 -9.22 4.88
N GLN A 100 -20.92 -8.17 4.07
CA GLN A 100 -21.95 -8.10 3.02
C GLN A 100 -21.72 -9.12 1.90
N LEU A 101 -20.48 -9.49 1.63
CA LEU A 101 -20.11 -10.45 0.58
C LEU A 101 -19.96 -11.90 1.10
N GLY A 102 -20.25 -12.12 2.39
CA GLY A 102 -20.08 -13.43 3.03
C GLY A 102 -18.62 -13.88 3.06
N GLY A 103 -17.69 -12.94 3.05
CA GLY A 103 -16.24 -13.15 3.08
C GLY A 103 -15.61 -13.58 1.75
N ARG A 104 -16.36 -13.55 0.64
CA ARG A 104 -15.88 -14.02 -0.66
C ARG A 104 -15.66 -12.86 -1.61
N ALA A 105 -14.41 -12.45 -1.76
CA ALA A 105 -14.01 -11.36 -2.65
C ALA A 105 -12.55 -11.49 -3.08
N HIS A 106 -12.23 -10.96 -4.25
CA HIS A 106 -10.88 -10.64 -4.63
C HIS A 106 -10.59 -9.20 -4.17
N ILE A 107 -9.46 -9.00 -3.53
CA ILE A 107 -9.12 -7.73 -2.87
C ILE A 107 -7.86 -7.20 -3.54
N PHE A 108 -7.79 -5.89 -3.79
CA PHE A 108 -6.51 -5.29 -4.15
C PHE A 108 -6.34 -3.91 -3.52
N SER A 109 -5.07 -3.53 -3.37
CA SER A 109 -4.65 -2.19 -2.98
C SER A 109 -3.47 -1.73 -3.84
N ASN A 110 -3.40 -0.45 -4.09
CA ASN A 110 -2.29 0.21 -4.76
C ASN A 110 -1.88 1.44 -3.98
N GLU A 111 -0.60 1.50 -3.56
CA GLU A 111 -0.07 2.58 -2.74
C GLU A 111 -0.96 2.81 -1.50
N LEU A 112 -1.08 1.78 -0.68
CA LEU A 112 -1.88 1.78 0.54
C LEU A 112 -1.03 1.56 1.78
N VAL A 113 -0.13 0.56 1.73
CA VAL A 113 0.63 0.13 2.92
C VAL A 113 1.70 1.15 3.28
N ASP A 114 2.32 1.77 2.27
CA ASP A 114 3.33 2.82 2.41
C ASP A 114 2.84 4.04 3.20
N ALA A 115 1.52 4.29 3.20
CA ALA A 115 0.88 5.38 3.92
C ALA A 115 0.42 5.00 5.35
N PHE A 116 0.54 3.74 5.75
CA PHE A 116 0.25 3.33 7.11
C PHE A 116 1.30 3.90 8.08
N PRO A 117 0.91 4.29 9.31
CA PRO A 117 1.88 4.69 10.32
C PRO A 117 2.93 3.61 10.55
N CYS A 118 4.20 3.97 10.46
CA CYS A 118 5.31 3.08 10.76
C CYS A 118 6.04 3.53 12.01
N ARG A 119 6.65 2.59 12.72
CA ARG A 119 7.63 2.85 13.76
C ARG A 119 9.01 2.85 13.13
N VAL A 120 9.86 3.78 13.54
CA VAL A 120 11.23 3.92 13.03
C VAL A 120 12.20 3.48 14.11
N PHE A 121 13.16 2.65 13.72
CA PHE A 121 14.19 2.13 14.61
C PHE A 121 15.57 2.48 14.08
N GLU A 122 16.51 2.74 14.97
CA GLU A 122 17.91 2.96 14.63
C GLU A 122 18.79 1.94 15.36
N ARG A 123 19.72 1.32 14.63
CA ARG A 123 20.70 0.41 15.18
C ARG A 123 21.77 1.19 15.94
N THR A 124 21.96 0.91 17.22
CA THR A 124 23.11 1.37 18.00
C THR A 124 24.25 0.34 17.93
N ASP A 125 25.35 0.57 18.63
CA ASP A 125 26.44 -0.40 18.70
C ASP A 125 26.02 -1.73 19.35
N THR A 126 25.04 -1.70 20.24
CA THR A 126 24.64 -2.85 21.06
C THR A 126 23.24 -3.39 20.72
N ASP A 127 22.27 -2.50 20.43
CA ASP A 127 20.85 -2.85 20.33
C ASP A 127 20.10 -2.01 19.29
N TRP A 128 18.78 -2.14 19.25
CA TRP A 128 17.86 -1.30 18.50
C TRP A 128 17.17 -0.31 19.43
N GLN A 129 17.07 0.92 19.01
CA GLN A 129 16.31 1.95 19.71
C GLN A 129 15.23 2.53 18.79
N GLU A 130 14.09 2.91 19.37
CA GLU A 130 13.00 3.53 18.62
C GLU A 130 13.22 5.05 18.53
N LEU A 131 13.05 5.58 17.33
CA LEU A 131 13.11 7.00 17.05
C LEU A 131 11.78 7.65 17.43
N HIS A 132 11.84 8.63 18.30
CA HIS A 132 10.73 9.48 18.72
C HIS A 132 10.97 10.92 18.33
N VAL A 133 9.89 11.69 18.20
CA VAL A 133 9.95 13.13 17.94
C VAL A 133 9.60 13.90 19.22
N ARG A 134 10.51 14.76 19.65
CA ARG A 134 10.31 15.70 20.76
C ARG A 134 10.14 17.11 20.21
N ILE A 135 9.21 17.87 20.78
CA ILE A 135 9.03 19.29 20.44
C ILE A 135 9.62 20.14 21.55
N GLU A 136 10.65 20.91 21.22
CA GLU A 136 11.31 21.84 22.13
C GLU A 136 11.48 23.19 21.44
N GLY A 137 11.07 24.29 22.09
CA GLY A 137 11.16 25.64 21.51
C GLY A 137 10.44 25.81 20.17
N GLY A 138 9.39 25.01 19.91
CA GLY A 138 8.65 25.04 18.65
C GLY A 138 9.34 24.32 17.48
N ARG A 139 10.41 23.59 17.75
CA ARG A 139 11.14 22.77 16.77
C ARG A 139 11.03 21.28 17.11
N CYS A 140 11.01 20.46 16.09
CA CYS A 140 11.01 19.00 16.23
C CYS A 140 12.45 18.49 16.26
N HIS A 141 12.74 17.62 17.24
CA HIS A 141 14.02 16.94 17.43
C HIS A 141 13.80 15.44 17.49
N GLU A 142 14.67 14.69 16.82
CA GLU A 142 14.68 13.23 16.92
C GLU A 142 15.40 12.81 18.20
N ILE A 143 14.83 11.86 18.92
CA ILE A 143 15.44 11.23 20.10
C ILE A 143 15.30 9.72 20.00
N LEU A 144 16.31 9.00 20.44
CA LEU A 144 16.31 7.55 20.50
C LEU A 144 15.94 7.09 21.91
N ASN A 145 15.01 6.16 21.99
CA ASN A 145 14.58 5.57 23.25
C ASN A 145 14.74 4.05 23.23
N PRO A 146 15.15 3.42 24.34
CA PRO A 146 15.06 1.98 24.50
C PRO A 146 13.64 1.48 24.23
N CYS A 147 13.50 0.37 23.53
CA CYS A 147 12.20 -0.15 23.12
C CYS A 147 12.18 -1.67 23.06
N THR A 148 10.99 -2.23 23.03
CA THR A 148 10.77 -3.61 22.58
C THR A 148 10.59 -3.59 21.06
N ILE A 149 11.42 -4.35 20.36
CA ILE A 149 11.29 -4.48 18.89
C ILE A 149 10.04 -5.28 18.55
N PRO A 150 9.27 -4.86 17.54
CA PRO A 150 8.13 -5.61 17.04
C PRO A 150 8.59 -6.84 16.25
N GLU A 151 7.67 -7.74 15.99
CA GLU A 151 7.90 -8.86 15.10
C GLU A 151 7.99 -8.38 13.64
N SER A 152 9.20 -8.46 13.08
CA SER A 152 9.47 -8.08 11.69
C SER A 152 10.75 -8.76 11.19
N THR A 153 10.76 -9.10 9.92
CA THR A 153 11.89 -9.73 9.22
C THR A 153 13.11 -8.80 9.12
N VAL A 154 12.93 -7.49 9.27
CA VAL A 154 14.04 -6.52 9.25
C VAL A 154 15.06 -6.79 10.34
N PHE A 155 14.63 -7.24 11.51
CA PHE A 155 15.54 -7.50 12.65
C PHE A 155 16.34 -8.80 12.53
N HIS A 156 16.03 -9.63 11.54
CA HIS A 156 16.78 -10.88 11.28
C HIS A 156 18.06 -10.64 10.47
N GLN A 157 18.29 -9.43 10.00
CA GLN A 157 19.47 -9.08 9.20
C GLN A 157 20.54 -8.39 10.06
N PRO A 158 21.83 -8.61 9.78
CA PRO A 158 22.92 -7.90 10.42
C PRO A 158 23.03 -6.50 9.83
N PHE A 159 22.77 -5.48 10.63
CA PHE A 159 22.97 -4.09 10.27
C PHE A 159 24.04 -3.43 11.13
N GLN A 160 24.74 -2.46 10.56
CA GLN A 160 25.73 -1.65 11.27
C GLN A 160 25.04 -0.55 12.09
N ALA A 161 25.71 -0.02 13.10
CA ALA A 161 25.25 1.13 13.86
C ALA A 161 24.94 2.32 12.93
N GLY A 162 23.87 3.06 13.24
CA GLY A 162 23.34 4.16 12.44
C GLY A 162 22.34 3.75 11.35
N GLN A 163 22.12 2.45 11.12
CA GLN A 163 21.08 2.01 10.19
C GLN A 163 19.70 2.29 10.75
N ARG A 164 18.86 2.98 9.98
CA ARG A 164 17.44 3.20 10.25
C ARG A 164 16.58 2.21 9.47
N LEU A 165 15.48 1.81 10.09
CA LEU A 165 14.48 0.87 9.55
C LEU A 165 13.07 1.34 9.91
N GLU A 166 12.12 1.05 9.04
CA GLU A 166 10.69 1.28 9.28
C GLU A 166 9.95 -0.07 9.41
N VAL A 167 8.99 -0.13 10.34
CA VAL A 167 8.10 -1.29 10.52
C VAL A 167 6.65 -0.82 10.51
N HIS A 168 5.85 -1.31 9.56
CA HIS A 168 4.43 -1.01 9.40
C HIS A 168 3.57 -1.89 10.32
N GLU A 169 3.85 -1.85 11.64
CA GLU A 169 3.12 -2.65 12.62
C GLU A 169 1.61 -2.32 12.63
N SER A 170 1.25 -1.06 12.38
CA SER A 170 -0.15 -0.64 12.26
C SER A 170 -0.90 -1.33 11.12
N TYR A 171 -0.22 -1.65 10.00
CA TYR A 171 -0.80 -2.45 8.92
C TYR A 171 -1.03 -3.90 9.38
N ARG A 172 -0.07 -4.51 10.09
CA ARG A 172 -0.24 -5.85 10.65
C ARG A 172 -1.45 -5.93 11.58
N ASP A 173 -1.61 -4.95 12.45
CA ASP A 173 -2.76 -4.91 13.38
C ASP A 173 -4.07 -4.73 12.62
N TRP A 174 -4.11 -3.83 11.65
CA TRP A 174 -5.26 -3.66 10.75
C TRP A 174 -5.57 -4.95 9.97
N LEU A 175 -4.56 -5.68 9.50
CA LEU A 175 -4.73 -6.97 8.81
C LEU A 175 -5.44 -7.99 9.72
N ARG A 176 -5.04 -8.08 10.98
CA ARG A 176 -5.63 -9.00 11.97
C ARG A 176 -7.11 -8.73 12.23
N ASP A 177 -7.55 -7.48 12.11
CA ASP A 177 -8.94 -7.11 12.36
C ASP A 177 -9.92 -7.69 11.32
N TRP A 178 -9.49 -7.82 10.07
CA TRP A 178 -10.38 -8.24 9.00
C TRP A 178 -10.06 -9.62 8.40
N ALA A 179 -8.81 -10.08 8.50
CA ALA A 179 -8.40 -11.36 7.91
C ALA A 179 -9.31 -12.55 8.28
N PRO A 180 -9.80 -12.69 9.53
CA PRO A 180 -10.72 -13.77 9.88
C PRO A 180 -12.06 -13.74 9.15
N LYS A 181 -12.46 -12.60 8.59
CA LYS A 181 -13.70 -12.44 7.81
C LYS A 181 -13.54 -12.82 6.35
N TRP A 182 -12.32 -12.87 5.84
CA TRP A 182 -12.05 -13.23 4.45
C TRP A 182 -11.96 -14.75 4.31
N LYS A 183 -12.85 -15.33 3.50
CA LYS A 183 -13.04 -16.80 3.39
C LYS A 183 -12.59 -17.37 2.07
N SER A 184 -12.54 -16.56 1.01
CA SER A 184 -12.05 -17.01 -0.31
C SER A 184 -11.79 -15.85 -1.26
N GLY A 185 -10.86 -16.05 -2.17
CA GLY A 185 -10.43 -15.11 -3.19
C GLY A 185 -8.91 -15.03 -3.24
N ALA A 186 -8.39 -14.01 -3.92
CA ALA A 186 -6.99 -13.62 -3.90
C ALA A 186 -6.88 -12.15 -3.51
N MET A 187 -5.77 -11.79 -2.87
CA MET A 187 -5.40 -10.42 -2.55
C MET A 187 -4.16 -10.02 -3.34
N LEU A 188 -4.21 -8.86 -3.98
CA LEU A 188 -3.12 -8.26 -4.73
C LEU A 188 -2.69 -6.97 -4.03
N THR A 189 -1.48 -6.93 -3.53
CA THR A 189 -0.88 -5.72 -2.93
C THR A 189 0.17 -5.17 -3.88
N ILE A 190 0.03 -3.92 -4.28
CA ILE A 190 0.95 -3.19 -5.17
C ILE A 190 1.44 -1.98 -4.40
N ASP A 191 2.76 -1.89 -4.16
CA ASP A 191 3.32 -0.80 -3.38
C ASP A 191 4.80 -0.58 -3.67
N TYR A 192 5.33 0.57 -3.22
CA TYR A 192 6.77 0.83 -3.20
C TYR A 192 7.45 -0.04 -2.15
N GLY A 193 8.58 -0.61 -2.49
CA GLY A 193 9.34 -1.40 -1.53
C GLY A 193 10.12 -2.53 -2.14
N ASP A 194 10.55 -3.43 -1.28
CA ASP A 194 11.26 -4.64 -1.66
C ASP A 194 11.16 -5.71 -0.58
N THR A 195 11.73 -6.88 -0.85
CA THR A 195 11.98 -7.90 0.17
C THR A 195 13.27 -7.62 0.94
N MET A 196 13.39 -8.24 2.11
CA MET A 196 14.67 -8.26 2.82
C MET A 196 15.64 -9.25 2.16
N PRO A 197 16.96 -8.94 2.08
CA PRO A 197 17.63 -7.72 2.57
C PRO A 197 17.69 -6.57 1.56
N ALA A 198 17.11 -6.71 0.37
CA ALA A 198 17.26 -5.73 -0.72
C ALA A 198 16.71 -4.34 -0.37
N LEU A 199 15.62 -4.29 0.42
CA LEU A 199 14.93 -3.06 0.80
C LEU A 199 15.86 -1.98 1.38
N TYR A 200 16.77 -2.37 2.25
CA TYR A 200 17.71 -1.43 2.90
C TYR A 200 19.11 -1.44 2.31
N HIS A 201 19.30 -2.09 1.17
CA HIS A 201 20.60 -2.07 0.50
C HIS A 201 20.99 -0.63 0.16
N ARG A 202 22.13 -0.15 0.72
CA ARG A 202 22.63 1.23 0.57
C ARG A 202 21.66 2.33 1.03
N ARG A 203 20.78 2.03 2.00
CA ARG A 203 19.83 2.98 2.59
C ARG A 203 20.03 3.10 4.11
N PRO A 204 21.16 3.64 4.59
CA PRO A 204 21.43 3.74 6.04
C PRO A 204 20.44 4.66 6.78
N ALA A 205 19.89 5.67 6.11
CA ALA A 205 18.91 6.60 6.69
C ALA A 205 17.47 6.07 6.70
N GLY A 206 17.24 4.83 6.25
CA GLY A 206 15.89 4.30 6.06
C GLY A 206 15.22 4.79 4.78
N SER A 207 13.92 4.68 4.73
CA SER A 207 13.09 5.03 3.55
C SER A 207 12.05 6.11 3.83
N LEU A 208 11.80 6.46 5.11
CA LEU A 208 10.78 7.43 5.51
C LEU A 208 11.06 8.81 4.89
N ARG A 209 10.07 9.33 4.19
CA ARG A 209 10.11 10.62 3.51
C ARG A 209 8.75 11.30 3.53
N GLY A 210 8.76 12.60 3.31
CA GLY A 210 7.55 13.40 3.15
C GLY A 210 7.47 14.05 1.79
N TYR A 211 6.25 14.30 1.31
CA TYR A 211 5.99 15.07 0.11
C TYR A 211 5.18 16.30 0.46
N ALA A 212 5.69 17.50 0.09
CA ALA A 212 4.98 18.75 0.26
C ALA A 212 5.28 19.65 -0.95
N ALA A 213 4.25 20.23 -1.58
CA ALA A 213 4.38 21.14 -2.72
C ALA A 213 5.33 20.60 -3.82
N HIS A 214 5.23 19.31 -4.16
CA HIS A 214 6.09 18.58 -5.10
C HIS A 214 7.58 18.47 -4.73
N GLN A 215 7.91 18.72 -3.47
CA GLN A 215 9.27 18.54 -2.93
C GLN A 215 9.31 17.33 -2.01
N VAL A 216 10.43 16.59 -2.08
CA VAL A 216 10.72 15.50 -1.16
C VAL A 216 11.38 16.08 0.09
N LEU A 217 10.81 15.79 1.25
CA LEU A 217 11.36 16.13 2.57
C LEU A 217 11.94 14.87 3.20
N THR A 218 13.08 15.00 3.87
CA THR A 218 13.76 13.90 4.59
C THR A 218 14.27 14.37 5.95
N GLY A 219 14.63 13.43 6.82
CA GLY A 219 15.12 13.74 8.17
C GLY A 219 14.10 14.53 8.98
N THR A 220 14.55 15.48 9.79
CA THR A 220 13.67 16.25 10.68
C THR A 220 12.68 17.18 9.98
N ASP A 221 12.90 17.49 8.70
CA ASP A 221 12.04 18.40 7.94
C ASP A 221 10.62 17.83 7.75
N ILE A 222 10.48 16.51 7.72
CA ILE A 222 9.18 15.84 7.62
C ILE A 222 8.25 16.12 8.80
N TYR A 223 8.81 16.48 9.96
CA TYR A 223 8.06 16.73 11.21
C TYR A 223 7.74 18.21 11.45
N GLN A 224 8.36 19.14 10.70
CA GLN A 224 8.24 20.59 10.97
C GLN A 224 6.87 21.16 10.64
N ALA A 225 6.10 20.49 9.79
CA ALA A 225 4.77 20.93 9.39
C ALA A 225 3.74 19.79 9.47
N PRO A 226 3.35 19.33 10.68
CA PRO A 226 2.41 18.22 10.86
C PRO A 226 1.10 18.46 10.12
N GLY A 227 0.66 17.44 9.33
CA GLY A 227 -0.57 17.49 8.55
C GLY A 227 -0.49 18.34 7.27
N ARG A 228 0.70 18.81 6.87
CA ARG A 228 0.93 19.56 5.62
C ARG A 228 1.81 18.82 4.61
N CYS A 229 2.29 17.64 4.95
CA CYS A 229 3.00 16.75 4.05
C CYS A 229 2.40 15.34 4.13
N ASP A 230 2.44 14.64 3.03
CA ASP A 230 2.12 13.21 2.98
C ASP A 230 3.40 12.44 3.33
N LEU A 231 3.32 11.60 4.37
CA LEU A 231 4.43 10.75 4.82
C LEU A 231 4.28 9.38 4.18
N THR A 232 5.39 8.83 3.71
CA THR A 232 5.46 7.48 3.15
C THR A 232 6.77 6.81 3.54
N ALA A 233 6.74 5.50 3.73
CA ALA A 233 7.91 4.66 3.90
C ALA A 233 7.80 3.44 3.00
N ASP A 234 8.93 2.97 2.44
CA ASP A 234 8.93 1.80 1.57
C ASP A 234 8.49 0.55 2.34
N VAL A 235 7.69 -0.27 1.70
CA VAL A 235 7.06 -1.46 2.30
C VAL A 235 8.02 -2.64 2.30
N ASN A 236 8.13 -3.31 3.44
CA ASN A 236 8.82 -4.58 3.54
C ASN A 236 7.90 -5.73 3.12
N PHE A 237 8.03 -6.19 1.90
CA PHE A 237 7.22 -7.29 1.37
C PHE A 237 7.49 -8.64 2.05
N SER A 238 8.67 -8.86 2.63
CA SER A 238 8.93 -10.04 3.45
C SER A 238 8.06 -10.07 4.73
N ASP A 239 7.76 -8.91 5.31
CA ASP A 239 6.81 -8.81 6.42
C ASP A 239 5.38 -9.10 5.97
N LEU A 240 4.96 -8.56 4.81
CA LEU A 240 3.62 -8.83 4.28
C LEU A 240 3.39 -10.32 4.02
N GLU A 241 4.39 -11.02 3.48
CA GLU A 241 4.33 -12.48 3.30
C GLU A 241 4.21 -13.19 4.64
N THR A 242 5.09 -12.86 5.61
CA THR A 242 5.09 -13.46 6.95
C THR A 242 3.79 -13.23 7.69
N TRP A 243 3.27 -12.00 7.66
CA TRP A 243 1.99 -11.67 8.32
C TRP A 243 0.79 -12.33 7.64
N GLY A 244 0.84 -12.50 6.32
CA GLY A 244 -0.14 -13.28 5.57
C GLY A 244 -0.12 -14.77 5.96
N ASP A 245 1.06 -15.38 6.04
CA ASP A 245 1.22 -16.77 6.48
C ASP A 245 0.65 -16.98 7.88
N GLN A 246 0.84 -16.03 8.81
CA GLN A 246 0.23 -16.07 10.15
C GLN A 246 -1.31 -16.04 10.12
N GLN A 247 -1.92 -15.53 9.06
CA GLN A 247 -3.37 -15.59 8.83
C GLN A 247 -3.80 -16.85 8.04
N GLY A 248 -2.89 -17.77 7.77
CA GLY A 248 -3.16 -18.97 6.97
C GLY A 248 -3.22 -18.70 5.46
N TRP A 249 -2.66 -17.61 5.00
CA TRP A 249 -2.57 -17.30 3.58
C TRP A 249 -1.31 -17.94 2.98
N ARG A 250 -1.29 -18.07 1.67
CA ARG A 250 -0.11 -18.51 0.92
C ARG A 250 0.23 -17.47 -0.14
N CYS A 251 1.49 -17.23 -0.38
CA CYS A 251 1.98 -16.48 -1.52
C CYS A 251 1.69 -17.25 -2.81
N LEU A 252 1.01 -16.63 -3.76
CA LEU A 252 0.78 -17.16 -5.10
C LEU A 252 1.83 -16.67 -6.09
N SER A 253 2.21 -15.41 -5.98
CA SER A 253 3.29 -14.79 -6.78
C SER A 253 3.85 -13.56 -6.08
N HIS A 254 5.12 -13.30 -6.33
CA HIS A 254 5.80 -12.07 -5.96
C HIS A 254 6.68 -11.64 -7.14
N SER A 255 6.54 -10.41 -7.60
CA SER A 255 7.27 -9.89 -8.75
C SER A 255 7.50 -8.38 -8.63
N THR A 256 8.28 -7.82 -9.55
CA THR A 256 8.26 -6.38 -9.77
C THR A 256 6.95 -5.96 -10.47
N LEU A 257 6.56 -4.70 -10.32
CA LEU A 257 5.43 -4.18 -11.10
C LEU A 257 5.75 -4.19 -12.61
N ALA A 258 7.01 -4.02 -12.99
CA ALA A 258 7.44 -4.12 -14.37
C ALA A 258 7.13 -5.50 -14.97
N ASP A 259 7.44 -6.58 -14.25
CA ASP A 259 7.12 -7.94 -14.66
C ASP A 259 5.63 -8.21 -14.69
N PHE A 260 4.89 -7.73 -13.68
CA PHE A 260 3.44 -7.88 -13.62
C PHE A 260 2.73 -7.20 -14.79
N LEU A 261 3.24 -6.07 -15.25
CA LEU A 261 2.64 -5.29 -16.35
C LEU A 261 3.16 -5.68 -17.73
N ALA A 262 4.24 -6.46 -17.84
CA ALA A 262 4.70 -6.96 -19.13
C ALA A 262 3.60 -7.84 -19.78
N PRO A 263 3.35 -7.72 -21.10
CA PRO A 263 4.01 -6.96 -22.15
C PRO A 263 3.44 -5.54 -22.38
N ASN A 264 2.57 -5.03 -21.53
CA ASN A 264 1.82 -3.78 -21.78
C ASN A 264 2.51 -2.51 -21.25
N LEU A 265 3.67 -2.65 -20.59
CA LEU A 265 4.36 -1.53 -19.96
C LEU A 265 5.20 -0.75 -20.99
N PRO A 266 4.91 0.55 -21.24
CA PRO A 266 5.76 1.39 -22.08
C PRO A 266 7.18 1.53 -21.47
N THR A 267 8.21 1.49 -22.32
CA THR A 267 9.62 1.54 -21.91
C THR A 267 9.95 2.73 -21.00
N ARG A 268 9.32 3.89 -21.22
CA ARG A 268 9.52 5.10 -20.40
C ARG A 268 9.12 4.93 -18.93
N PHE A 269 8.31 3.92 -18.57
CA PHE A 269 7.88 3.65 -17.19
C PHE A 269 8.60 2.45 -16.56
N GLN A 270 9.48 1.77 -17.30
CA GLN A 270 10.16 0.56 -16.84
C GLN A 270 10.88 0.78 -15.51
N THR A 271 11.76 1.77 -15.43
CA THR A 271 12.54 2.08 -14.23
C THR A 271 11.65 2.45 -13.03
N ALA A 272 10.59 3.21 -13.27
CA ALA A 272 9.65 3.56 -12.19
C ALA A 272 8.90 2.32 -11.69
N ALA A 273 8.49 1.42 -12.57
CA ALA A 273 7.79 0.18 -12.22
C ALA A 273 8.70 -0.84 -11.50
N GLU A 274 10.02 -0.77 -11.68
CA GLU A 274 10.98 -1.60 -10.96
C GLU A 274 11.09 -1.27 -9.47
N ALA A 275 10.69 -0.06 -9.05
CA ALA A 275 10.68 0.35 -7.65
C ALA A 275 9.48 -0.20 -6.86
N PHE A 276 8.49 -0.75 -7.56
CA PHE A 276 7.30 -1.35 -6.95
C PHE A 276 7.42 -2.86 -6.91
N ARG A 277 6.72 -3.44 -5.93
CA ARG A 277 6.48 -4.87 -5.84
C ARG A 277 5.00 -5.17 -5.94
N VAL A 278 4.72 -6.36 -6.43
CA VAL A 278 3.37 -6.93 -6.55
C VAL A 278 3.38 -8.26 -5.82
N LEU A 279 2.59 -8.34 -4.76
CA LEU A 279 2.41 -9.55 -3.97
C LEU A 279 0.99 -10.06 -4.14
N GLU A 280 0.84 -11.29 -4.63
CA GLU A 280 -0.43 -11.99 -4.71
C GLU A 280 -0.50 -13.09 -3.67
N GLN A 281 -1.52 -13.03 -2.81
CA GLN A 281 -1.75 -14.01 -1.75
C GLN A 281 -3.17 -14.56 -1.82
N SER A 282 -3.39 -15.77 -1.33
CA SER A 282 -4.73 -16.36 -1.16
C SER A 282 -4.78 -17.19 0.12
N LEU A 283 -5.99 -17.47 0.59
CA LEU A 283 -6.19 -18.44 1.66
C LEU A 283 -5.64 -19.80 1.23
N GLY A 284 -4.81 -20.39 2.10
CA GLY A 284 -4.41 -21.78 1.96
C GLY A 284 -5.68 -22.65 2.02
N ARG A 285 -5.97 -23.40 0.97
CA ARG A 285 -6.94 -24.50 1.06
C ARG A 285 -6.15 -25.73 1.48
N GLU A 286 -6.60 -26.37 2.57
CA GLU A 286 -6.25 -27.75 2.83
C GLU A 286 -6.71 -28.67 1.69
#